data_090c86acc8a89c75b7cc00976613abcd
#
_entry.id   090c86acc8a89c75b7cc00976613abcd
#
_cell.length_a   1.000
_cell.length_b   1.000
_cell.length_c   1.000
_cell.angle_alpha   90.00
_cell.angle_beta   90.00
_cell.angle_gamma   90.00
#
_symmetry.space_group_name_H-M   'P 1'
#
loop_
_entity.id
_entity.type
_entity.pdbx_description
1 polymer ?
#
loop_
_entity_poly.entity_id
_entity_poly.type
_entity_poly.pdbx_seq_one_letter_code
_entity_poly.pdbx_strand_id
1 'polypeptide(L)'
;MPVGDEERALPRDLDDPVMVVAFAGWNDAGNAATGVVAHLEEQWETEPLVELDPDAYYDFQVSRPHVLVDGEGIRQLDWPTIRARLVTEGGLPRDVVLVNGPEPNFRWRAFCAELTAIAVELGISRIVMLGALLADVPHTRPVPVTVSGTDDEQARALGLEWSRYEGPTGIVGVFQDAALKRGLPVTTLWAAVPHYVAQSPCPKATLVLLRQVEDLLDVSVELGDLPEEAQAWQHGVEELTAEDPEIAEYVKRLEQA
;
A
#
# COMPACT_ATOMS: atom_id res chain seq x y z
N MET A 1 -26.42 -23.13 2.60
CA MET A 1 -25.37 -24.11 2.29
C MET A 1 -24.08 -23.44 2.74
N PRO A 2 -23.33 -23.96 3.71
CA PRO A 2 -22.02 -23.43 4.00
C PRO A 2 -21.16 -23.68 2.76
N VAL A 3 -20.56 -22.61 2.24
CA VAL A 3 -19.49 -22.70 1.23
C VAL A 3 -18.37 -23.45 1.93
N GLY A 4 -17.97 -24.56 1.38
CA GLY A 4 -16.98 -25.44 2.01
C GLY A 4 -15.66 -24.68 2.18
N ASP A 5 -15.10 -24.76 3.39
CA ASP A 5 -13.71 -24.56 3.70
C ASP A 5 -12.87 -25.60 2.92
N GLU A 6 -12.68 -25.40 1.63
CA GLU A 6 -11.50 -25.94 0.98
C GLU A 6 -10.34 -25.06 1.45
N GLU A 7 -9.67 -25.49 2.50
CA GLU A 7 -8.34 -25.01 2.89
C GLU A 7 -7.44 -25.13 1.65
N ARG A 8 -7.39 -24.07 0.84
CA ARG A 8 -6.53 -24.04 -0.35
C ARG A 8 -5.09 -24.08 0.18
N ALA A 9 -4.41 -25.20 -0.04
CA ALA A 9 -3.02 -25.33 0.36
C ALA A 9 -2.19 -24.24 -0.34
N LEU A 10 -1.42 -23.49 0.44
CA LEU A 10 -0.54 -22.45 -0.11
C LEU A 10 0.50 -23.07 -1.06
N PRO A 11 0.87 -22.38 -2.16
CA PRO A 11 1.91 -22.85 -3.07
C PRO A 11 3.25 -22.89 -2.30
N ARG A 12 4.07 -23.91 -2.58
CA ARG A 12 5.34 -24.13 -1.87
C ARG A 12 6.59 -23.94 -2.73
N ASP A 13 6.40 -23.77 -4.03
CA ASP A 13 7.48 -23.74 -5.01
C ASP A 13 7.58 -22.35 -5.69
N LEU A 14 7.48 -21.27 -4.88
CA LEU A 14 7.68 -19.92 -5.37
C LEU A 14 9.18 -19.59 -5.46
N ASP A 15 9.57 -18.85 -6.52
CA ASP A 15 10.95 -18.47 -6.79
C ASP A 15 11.27 -17.08 -6.23
N ASP A 16 12.08 -17.02 -5.16
CA ASP A 16 12.49 -15.78 -4.45
C ASP A 16 11.33 -14.80 -4.19
N PRO A 17 10.19 -15.25 -3.61
CA PRO A 17 8.97 -14.48 -3.58
C PRO A 17 9.09 -13.22 -2.72
N VAL A 18 8.57 -12.10 -3.24
CA VAL A 18 8.46 -10.81 -2.55
C VAL A 18 7.00 -10.49 -2.28
N MET A 19 6.70 -10.01 -1.08
CA MET A 19 5.36 -9.57 -0.70
C MET A 19 5.29 -8.03 -0.71
N VAL A 20 4.39 -7.45 -1.51
CA VAL A 20 4.10 -6.01 -1.52
C VAL A 20 2.80 -5.78 -0.75
N VAL A 21 2.84 -4.92 0.27
CA VAL A 21 1.75 -4.77 1.24
C VAL A 21 1.33 -3.31 1.36
N ALA A 22 0.03 -3.05 1.26
CA ALA A 22 -0.58 -1.76 1.60
C ALA A 22 -1.85 -1.95 2.42
N PHE A 23 -2.06 -1.06 3.40
CA PHE A 23 -3.27 -1.05 4.24
C PHE A 23 -4.01 0.27 4.08
N ALA A 24 -5.27 0.21 3.64
CA ALA A 24 -6.12 1.39 3.59
C ALA A 24 -6.45 1.90 4.99
N GLY A 25 -6.60 3.21 5.14
CA GLY A 25 -6.96 3.86 6.38
C GLY A 25 -5.95 4.91 6.83
N TRP A 26 -5.60 4.92 8.12
CA TRP A 26 -4.75 5.97 8.70
C TRP A 26 -3.33 6.04 8.09
N ASN A 27 -2.82 4.92 7.57
CA ASN A 27 -1.50 4.82 6.97
C ASN A 27 -1.48 5.09 5.45
N ASP A 28 -2.59 5.57 4.89
CA ASP A 28 -2.78 5.65 3.44
C ASP A 28 -3.33 7.01 3.01
N ALA A 29 -2.61 8.08 3.31
CA ALA A 29 -2.99 9.42 2.90
C ALA A 29 -3.16 9.51 1.38
N GLY A 30 -4.31 10.03 0.96
CA GLY A 30 -4.66 10.14 -0.47
C GLY A 30 -4.80 8.79 -1.18
N ASN A 31 -5.03 7.68 -0.46
CA ASN A 31 -5.06 6.31 -1.00
C ASN A 31 -3.80 5.98 -1.84
N ALA A 32 -2.66 6.59 -1.50
CA ALA A 32 -1.49 6.52 -2.35
C ALA A 32 -0.83 5.14 -2.29
N ALA A 33 -0.77 4.53 -1.11
CA ALA A 33 -0.16 3.22 -0.91
C ALA A 33 -1.03 2.09 -1.49
N THR A 34 -2.33 2.08 -1.16
CA THR A 34 -3.27 1.10 -1.74
C THR A 34 -3.46 1.30 -3.23
N GLY A 35 -3.35 2.53 -3.73
CA GLY A 35 -3.37 2.85 -5.15
C GLY A 35 -2.23 2.17 -5.94
N VAL A 36 -1.05 1.99 -5.34
CA VAL A 36 0.03 1.21 -5.97
C VAL A 36 -0.37 -0.24 -6.15
N VAL A 37 -0.89 -0.88 -5.08
CA VAL A 37 -1.27 -2.30 -5.17
C VAL A 37 -2.43 -2.49 -6.15
N ALA A 38 -3.43 -1.59 -6.12
CA ALA A 38 -4.53 -1.62 -7.08
C ALA A 38 -4.04 -1.48 -8.52
N HIS A 39 -3.11 -0.56 -8.78
CA HIS A 39 -2.51 -0.40 -10.10
C HIS A 39 -1.75 -1.66 -10.55
N LEU A 40 -0.98 -2.28 -9.68
CA LEU A 40 -0.28 -3.54 -9.98
C LEU A 40 -1.28 -4.68 -10.29
N GLU A 41 -2.40 -4.76 -9.55
CA GLU A 41 -3.47 -5.73 -9.81
C GLU A 41 -4.21 -5.48 -11.14
N GLU A 42 -4.23 -4.23 -11.62
CA GLU A 42 -4.80 -3.88 -12.94
C GLU A 42 -3.84 -4.19 -14.09
N GLN A 43 -2.52 -4.04 -13.87
CA GLN A 43 -1.52 -4.22 -14.92
C GLN A 43 -1.03 -5.67 -15.02
N TRP A 44 -1.09 -6.44 -13.96
CA TRP A 44 -0.60 -7.82 -13.92
C TRP A 44 -1.74 -8.84 -13.79
N GLU A 45 -1.58 -9.97 -14.43
CA GLU A 45 -2.45 -11.12 -14.16
C GLU A 45 -2.23 -11.62 -12.73
N THR A 46 -3.30 -11.79 -11.97
CA THR A 46 -3.22 -12.21 -10.57
C THR A 46 -4.28 -13.26 -10.24
N GLU A 47 -3.96 -14.17 -9.32
CA GLU A 47 -4.93 -15.12 -8.79
C GLU A 47 -5.12 -14.97 -7.27
N PRO A 48 -6.33 -15.22 -6.73
CA PRO A 48 -6.57 -15.20 -5.29
C PRO A 48 -5.71 -16.24 -4.58
N LEU A 49 -5.02 -15.85 -3.52
CA LEU A 49 -4.14 -16.71 -2.74
C LEU A 49 -4.68 -16.95 -1.32
N VAL A 50 -4.91 -15.88 -0.57
CA VAL A 50 -5.40 -15.91 0.81
C VAL A 50 -6.38 -14.76 1.02
N GLU A 51 -7.41 -15.01 1.82
CA GLU A 51 -8.30 -14.00 2.39
C GLU A 51 -8.40 -14.25 3.90
N LEU A 52 -8.12 -13.22 4.72
CA LEU A 52 -8.23 -13.35 6.16
C LEU A 52 -9.70 -13.31 6.59
N ASP A 53 -10.05 -14.02 7.68
CA ASP A 53 -11.39 -13.99 8.22
C ASP A 53 -11.78 -12.58 8.69
N PRO A 54 -12.74 -11.90 8.05
CA PRO A 54 -13.12 -10.54 8.42
C PRO A 54 -13.73 -10.46 9.82
N ASP A 55 -14.44 -11.49 10.30
CA ASP A 55 -15.03 -11.53 11.65
C ASP A 55 -13.96 -11.51 12.75
N ALA A 56 -12.74 -11.94 12.42
CA ALA A 56 -11.63 -11.96 13.37
C ALA A 56 -11.05 -10.57 13.67
N TYR A 57 -11.14 -9.61 12.72
CA TYR A 57 -10.31 -8.40 12.76
C TYR A 57 -11.07 -7.10 12.52
N TYR A 58 -12.31 -7.13 12.04
CA TYR A 58 -13.05 -5.92 11.66
C TYR A 58 -14.33 -5.73 12.48
N ASP A 59 -14.57 -4.48 12.84
CA ASP A 59 -15.85 -4.02 13.38
C ASP A 59 -16.70 -3.53 12.20
N PHE A 60 -17.72 -4.29 11.85
CA PHE A 60 -18.59 -3.95 10.72
C PHE A 60 -19.48 -2.73 10.95
N GLN A 61 -19.47 -2.14 12.14
CA GLN A 61 -20.09 -0.82 12.38
C GLN A 61 -19.15 0.31 11.93
N VAL A 62 -17.84 0.06 11.95
CA VAL A 62 -16.78 0.99 11.53
C VAL A 62 -16.39 0.72 10.07
N SER A 63 -15.98 -0.50 9.79
CA SER A 63 -15.60 -0.96 8.44
C SER A 63 -16.75 -1.76 7.84
N ARG A 64 -17.71 -1.07 7.20
CA ARG A 64 -18.93 -1.71 6.70
C ARG A 64 -18.67 -2.52 5.44
N PRO A 65 -19.30 -3.72 5.31
CA PRO A 65 -19.32 -4.42 4.03
C PRO A 65 -20.08 -3.60 2.98
N HIS A 66 -19.65 -3.69 1.74
CA HIS A 66 -20.26 -3.01 0.61
C HIS A 66 -21.16 -3.96 -0.17
N VAL A 67 -22.24 -3.42 -0.71
CA VAL A 67 -23.09 -4.14 -1.67
C VAL A 67 -22.58 -3.81 -3.06
N LEU A 68 -22.09 -4.81 -3.77
CA LEU A 68 -21.76 -4.74 -5.17
C LEU A 68 -22.92 -5.31 -5.99
N VAL A 69 -23.13 -4.78 -7.20
CA VAL A 69 -24.09 -5.28 -8.17
C VAL A 69 -23.34 -5.60 -9.44
N ASP A 70 -23.35 -6.85 -9.86
CA ASP A 70 -22.70 -7.28 -11.09
C ASP A 70 -23.48 -6.86 -12.36
N GLY A 71 -22.90 -7.15 -13.54
CA GLY A 71 -23.52 -6.83 -14.83
C GLY A 71 -24.86 -7.53 -15.11
N GLU A 72 -25.21 -8.55 -14.34
CA GLU A 72 -26.48 -9.28 -14.40
C GLU A 72 -27.51 -8.79 -13.37
N GLY A 73 -27.12 -7.81 -12.52
CA GLY A 73 -27.97 -7.27 -11.45
C GLY A 73 -27.97 -8.10 -10.17
N ILE A 74 -27.07 -9.06 -10.03
CA ILE A 74 -26.95 -9.90 -8.83
C ILE A 74 -26.19 -9.12 -7.76
N ARG A 75 -26.74 -9.08 -6.54
CA ARG A 75 -26.15 -8.39 -5.39
C ARG A 75 -25.21 -9.31 -4.63
N GLN A 76 -23.99 -8.85 -4.42
CA GLN A 76 -22.97 -9.52 -3.61
C GLN A 76 -22.51 -8.62 -2.48
N LEU A 77 -22.06 -9.20 -1.37
CA LEU A 77 -21.43 -8.46 -0.28
C LEU A 77 -19.91 -8.58 -0.42
N ASP A 78 -19.25 -7.44 -0.46
CA ASP A 78 -17.81 -7.33 -0.33
C ASP A 78 -17.48 -6.96 1.12
N TRP A 79 -16.85 -7.91 1.81
CA TRP A 79 -16.48 -7.77 3.21
C TRP A 79 -15.12 -7.08 3.35
N PRO A 80 -14.95 -6.19 4.35
CA PRO A 80 -13.64 -5.62 4.63
C PRO A 80 -12.70 -6.72 5.12
N THR A 81 -11.65 -7.00 4.35
CA THR A 81 -10.66 -7.99 4.72
C THR A 81 -9.34 -7.74 4.01
N ILE A 82 -8.28 -8.40 4.48
CA ILE A 82 -7.00 -8.47 3.78
C ILE A 82 -7.06 -9.59 2.76
N ARG A 83 -6.74 -9.24 1.53
CA ARG A 83 -6.58 -10.18 0.42
C ARG A 83 -5.13 -10.24 -0.01
N ALA A 84 -4.62 -11.46 -0.14
CA ALA A 84 -3.35 -11.73 -0.80
C ALA A 84 -3.63 -12.35 -2.17
N ARG A 85 -2.93 -11.88 -3.19
CA ARG A 85 -3.01 -12.36 -4.56
C ARG A 85 -1.62 -12.71 -5.05
N LEU A 86 -1.49 -13.85 -5.72
CA LEU A 86 -0.26 -14.22 -6.42
C LEU A 86 -0.28 -13.62 -7.82
N VAL A 87 0.79 -12.93 -8.19
CA VAL A 87 1.00 -12.47 -9.57
C VAL A 87 1.37 -13.68 -10.42
N THR A 88 0.62 -13.89 -11.50
CA THR A 88 0.84 -14.98 -12.46
C THR A 88 1.39 -14.49 -13.79
N GLU A 89 1.68 -13.17 -13.86
CA GLU A 89 2.32 -12.54 -15.02
C GLU A 89 3.66 -13.20 -15.33
N GLY A 90 3.86 -13.58 -16.61
CA GLY A 90 5.10 -14.21 -17.03
C GLY A 90 6.24 -13.22 -17.22
N GLY A 91 7.47 -13.67 -16.89
CA GLY A 91 8.68 -12.91 -17.19
C GLY A 91 9.15 -11.99 -16.05
N LEU A 92 8.50 -11.99 -14.90
CA LEU A 92 9.02 -11.32 -13.72
C LEU A 92 10.29 -12.03 -13.20
N PRO A 93 11.27 -11.28 -12.64
CA PRO A 93 12.52 -11.87 -12.13
C PRO A 93 12.33 -12.71 -10.86
N ARG A 94 11.15 -12.61 -10.24
CA ARG A 94 10.76 -13.30 -9.00
C ARG A 94 9.26 -13.39 -8.88
N ASP A 95 8.76 -14.27 -8.02
CA ASP A 95 7.34 -14.30 -7.71
C ASP A 95 6.91 -13.12 -6.82
N VAL A 96 5.73 -12.57 -7.07
CA VAL A 96 5.21 -11.42 -6.33
C VAL A 96 3.86 -11.75 -5.71
N VAL A 97 3.73 -11.48 -4.42
CA VAL A 97 2.47 -11.57 -3.70
C VAL A 97 2.00 -10.15 -3.34
N LEU A 98 0.87 -9.75 -3.85
CA LEU A 98 0.22 -8.48 -3.57
C LEU A 98 -0.73 -8.64 -2.38
N VAL A 99 -0.61 -7.78 -1.38
CA VAL A 99 -1.46 -7.80 -0.18
C VAL A 99 -2.11 -6.44 0.00
N ASN A 100 -3.44 -6.42 0.00
CA ASN A 100 -4.23 -5.20 0.10
C ASN A 100 -5.48 -5.40 0.97
N GLY A 101 -5.92 -4.32 1.62
CA GLY A 101 -7.16 -4.27 2.38
C GLY A 101 -7.13 -3.20 3.47
N PRO A 102 -8.24 -3.02 4.20
CA PRO A 102 -8.31 -2.01 5.24
C PRO A 102 -7.46 -2.37 6.47
N GLU A 103 -6.98 -1.34 7.19
CA GLU A 103 -6.36 -1.51 8.50
C GLU A 103 -7.33 -2.23 9.46
N PRO A 104 -6.91 -3.28 10.20
CA PRO A 104 -7.79 -3.99 11.14
C PRO A 104 -8.22 -3.09 12.29
N ASN A 105 -9.49 -3.20 12.72
CA ASN A 105 -10.00 -2.39 13.82
C ASN A 105 -9.49 -2.87 15.20
N PHE A 106 -9.17 -4.16 15.33
CA PHE A 106 -8.72 -4.75 16.60
C PHE A 106 -7.84 -5.99 16.39
N ARG A 107 -7.31 -6.54 17.51
CA ARG A 107 -6.47 -7.76 17.54
C ARG A 107 -5.22 -7.68 16.69
N TRP A 108 -4.61 -6.52 16.58
CA TRP A 108 -3.44 -6.26 15.73
C TRP A 108 -2.29 -7.26 15.89
N ARG A 109 -2.04 -7.71 17.14
CA ARG A 109 -0.97 -8.71 17.38
C ARG A 109 -1.31 -10.07 16.77
N ALA A 110 -2.56 -10.52 16.84
CA ALA A 110 -3.01 -11.76 16.22
C ALA A 110 -3.00 -11.63 14.70
N PHE A 111 -3.51 -10.53 14.17
CA PHE A 111 -3.46 -10.17 12.75
C PHE A 111 -2.05 -10.24 12.19
N CYS A 112 -1.09 -9.54 12.81
CA CYS A 112 0.31 -9.56 12.37
C CYS A 112 0.94 -10.95 12.51
N ALA A 113 0.59 -11.71 13.54
CA ALA A 113 1.08 -13.08 13.72
C ALA A 113 0.59 -14.01 12.61
N GLU A 114 -0.67 -13.88 12.18
CA GLU A 114 -1.27 -14.66 11.09
C GLU A 114 -0.64 -14.27 9.75
N LEU A 115 -0.61 -12.97 9.41
CA LEU A 115 -0.06 -12.52 8.13
C LEU A 115 1.44 -12.82 8.00
N THR A 116 2.22 -12.71 9.10
CA THR A 116 3.64 -13.12 9.08
C THR A 116 3.81 -14.64 9.01
N ALA A 117 2.86 -15.44 9.54
CA ALA A 117 2.89 -16.90 9.38
C ALA A 117 2.66 -17.29 7.92
N ILE A 118 1.71 -16.65 7.24
CA ILE A 118 1.47 -16.83 5.80
C ILE A 118 2.73 -16.47 5.01
N ALA A 119 3.37 -15.32 5.30
CA ALA A 119 4.61 -14.93 4.64
C ALA A 119 5.73 -15.98 4.80
N VAL A 120 5.88 -16.55 5.99
CA VAL A 120 6.87 -17.62 6.25
C VAL A 120 6.50 -18.89 5.49
N GLU A 121 5.23 -19.30 5.46
CA GLU A 121 4.78 -20.50 4.76
C GLU A 121 4.97 -20.40 3.25
N LEU A 122 4.76 -19.20 2.68
CA LEU A 122 5.03 -18.87 1.27
C LEU A 122 6.53 -18.76 0.95
N GLY A 123 7.40 -18.80 1.95
CA GLY A 123 8.83 -18.61 1.76
C GLY A 123 9.22 -17.19 1.35
N ILE A 124 8.41 -16.17 1.72
CA ILE A 124 8.68 -14.77 1.37
C ILE A 124 10.09 -14.37 1.78
N SER A 125 10.90 -13.97 0.81
CA SER A 125 12.28 -13.54 0.99
C SER A 125 12.40 -12.10 1.50
N ARG A 126 11.42 -11.26 1.14
CA ARG A 126 11.34 -9.84 1.52
C ARG A 126 9.91 -9.35 1.52
N ILE A 127 9.62 -8.40 2.42
CA ILE A 127 8.36 -7.63 2.43
C ILE A 127 8.66 -6.18 2.05
N VAL A 128 7.96 -5.67 1.03
CA VAL A 128 7.91 -4.25 0.67
C VAL A 128 6.58 -3.70 1.18
N MET A 129 6.66 -2.82 2.17
CA MET A 129 5.47 -2.19 2.75
C MET A 129 5.34 -0.76 2.23
N LEU A 130 4.12 -0.38 1.94
CA LEU A 130 3.79 0.95 1.45
C LEU A 130 2.94 1.69 2.48
N GLY A 131 3.24 2.95 2.65
CA GLY A 131 2.46 3.87 3.47
C GLY A 131 2.48 5.27 2.89
N ALA A 132 1.49 6.07 3.26
CA ALA A 132 1.44 7.49 2.94
C ALA A 132 0.93 8.25 4.16
N LEU A 133 1.50 9.41 4.41
CA LEU A 133 1.16 10.25 5.55
C LEU A 133 0.92 11.70 5.11
N LEU A 134 0.06 12.40 5.83
CA LEU A 134 -0.13 13.83 5.63
C LEU A 134 1.05 14.61 6.22
N ALA A 135 1.62 15.53 5.45
CA ALA A 135 2.82 16.28 5.82
C ALA A 135 2.79 17.74 5.35
N ASP A 136 3.66 18.53 5.95
CA ASP A 136 3.91 19.93 5.59
C ASP A 136 4.85 20.00 4.37
N VAL A 137 4.34 19.54 3.22
CA VAL A 137 5.07 19.53 1.94
C VAL A 137 4.27 20.25 0.86
N PRO A 138 4.91 20.99 -0.06
CA PRO A 138 4.21 21.66 -1.14
C PRO A 138 3.88 20.67 -2.28
N HIS A 139 2.68 20.78 -2.84
CA HIS A 139 2.27 19.99 -3.99
C HIS A 139 3.05 20.29 -5.27
N THR A 140 3.70 21.45 -5.34
CA THR A 140 4.49 21.94 -6.49
C THR A 140 5.86 21.25 -6.62
N ARG A 141 6.34 20.59 -5.56
CA ARG A 141 7.61 19.85 -5.56
C ARG A 141 7.40 18.34 -5.74
N PRO A 142 8.47 17.60 -6.06
CA PRO A 142 8.42 16.13 -6.01
C PRO A 142 7.94 15.64 -4.63
N VAL A 143 7.17 14.57 -4.61
CA VAL A 143 6.69 13.96 -3.37
C VAL A 143 7.88 13.36 -2.62
N PRO A 144 8.17 13.79 -1.38
CA PRO A 144 9.21 13.15 -0.58
C PRO A 144 8.81 11.71 -0.21
N VAL A 145 9.77 10.80 -0.35
CA VAL A 145 9.64 9.41 0.13
C VAL A 145 10.74 9.16 1.14
N THR A 146 10.38 8.58 2.27
CA THR A 146 11.33 8.08 3.27
C THR A 146 11.27 6.56 3.37
N VAL A 147 12.36 5.95 3.82
CA VAL A 147 12.48 4.50 3.98
C VAL A 147 12.70 4.13 5.44
N SER A 148 12.16 2.98 5.85
CA SER A 148 12.45 2.36 7.15
C SER A 148 12.46 0.83 7.02
N GLY A 149 12.96 0.13 8.03
CA GLY A 149 12.97 -1.34 8.05
C GLY A 149 14.37 -1.94 8.10
N THR A 150 14.63 -2.96 7.31
CA THR A 150 15.94 -3.61 7.21
C THR A 150 16.89 -2.72 6.40
N ASP A 151 18.04 -2.35 7.00
CA ASP A 151 19.10 -1.62 6.29
C ASP A 151 19.89 -2.59 5.40
N ASP A 152 19.39 -2.82 4.23
CA ASP A 152 20.01 -3.68 3.23
C ASP A 152 20.54 -2.87 2.02
N GLU A 153 21.27 -3.56 1.13
CA GLU A 153 21.92 -2.93 -0.02
C GLU A 153 20.89 -2.33 -0.99
N GLN A 154 19.76 -3.00 -1.20
CA GLN A 154 18.71 -2.50 -2.11
C GLN A 154 18.02 -1.26 -1.54
N ALA A 155 17.67 -1.27 -0.25
CA ALA A 155 17.09 -0.10 0.40
C ALA A 155 18.03 1.11 0.38
N ARG A 156 19.36 0.90 0.53
CA ARG A 156 20.37 1.96 0.39
C ARG A 156 20.50 2.45 -1.05
N ALA A 157 20.37 1.57 -2.04
CA ALA A 157 20.46 1.91 -3.46
C ALA A 157 19.36 2.87 -3.92
N LEU A 158 18.21 2.90 -3.23
CA LEU A 158 17.14 3.88 -3.50
C LEU A 158 17.57 5.32 -3.24
N GLY A 159 18.63 5.55 -2.46
CA GLY A 159 19.09 6.90 -2.11
C GLY A 159 18.11 7.72 -1.28
N LEU A 160 17.12 7.07 -0.66
CA LEU A 160 16.09 7.72 0.14
C LEU A 160 16.58 8.05 1.55
N GLU A 161 15.95 9.04 2.18
CA GLU A 161 16.20 9.37 3.57
C GLU A 161 15.58 8.32 4.51
N TRP A 162 16.39 7.88 5.51
CA TRP A 162 15.91 6.95 6.54
C TRP A 162 15.04 7.68 7.56
N SER A 163 13.85 7.11 7.80
CA SER A 163 12.91 7.64 8.77
C SER A 163 13.52 7.59 10.19
N ARG A 164 13.42 8.73 10.90
CA ARG A 164 13.79 8.86 12.33
C ARG A 164 12.55 9.08 13.19
N TYR A 165 11.39 8.74 12.67
CA TYR A 165 10.13 8.98 13.36
C TYR A 165 10.04 8.15 14.64
N GLU A 166 9.68 8.83 15.72
CA GLU A 166 9.31 8.25 17.01
C GLU A 166 7.94 8.81 17.42
N GLY A 167 6.97 7.92 17.70
CA GLY A 167 5.63 8.34 18.08
C GLY A 167 4.57 7.26 17.89
N PRO A 168 3.28 7.62 17.95
CA PRO A 168 2.18 6.69 17.69
C PRO A 168 2.29 6.10 16.29
N THR A 169 2.02 4.81 16.16
CA THR A 169 2.09 4.10 14.88
C THR A 169 0.80 3.35 14.57
N GLY A 170 0.54 3.13 13.30
CA GLY A 170 -0.55 2.29 12.80
C GLY A 170 -0.11 0.88 12.51
N ILE A 171 -0.95 0.14 11.77
CA ILE A 171 -0.72 -1.27 11.45
C ILE A 171 0.57 -1.49 10.67
N VAL A 172 0.98 -0.56 9.81
CA VAL A 172 2.23 -0.63 9.04
C VAL A 172 3.43 -0.80 9.96
N GLY A 173 3.58 0.07 10.98
CA GLY A 173 4.68 -0.04 11.94
C GLY A 173 4.60 -1.28 12.83
N VAL A 174 3.39 -1.70 13.21
CA VAL A 174 3.19 -2.91 14.03
C VAL A 174 3.51 -4.18 13.23
N PHE A 175 3.12 -4.23 11.96
CA PHE A 175 3.42 -5.37 11.09
C PHE A 175 4.91 -5.42 10.73
N GLN A 176 5.55 -4.27 10.46
CA GLN A 176 7.00 -4.18 10.29
C GLN A 176 7.75 -4.79 11.48
N ASP A 177 7.41 -4.39 12.71
CA ASP A 177 8.02 -4.93 13.94
C ASP A 177 7.80 -6.44 14.08
N ALA A 178 6.59 -6.93 13.78
CA ALA A 178 6.25 -8.35 13.83
C ALA A 178 7.04 -9.18 12.79
N ALA A 179 7.19 -8.67 11.57
CA ALA A 179 7.94 -9.32 10.50
C ALA A 179 9.44 -9.38 10.81
N LEU A 180 10.03 -8.26 11.27
CA LEU A 180 11.43 -8.21 11.68
C LEU A 180 11.74 -9.19 12.83
N LYS A 181 10.84 -9.31 13.83
CA LYS A 181 10.97 -10.28 14.93
C LYS A 181 10.93 -11.74 14.47
N ARG A 182 10.34 -12.00 13.30
CA ARG A 182 10.36 -13.33 12.65
C ARG A 182 11.55 -13.54 11.71
N GLY A 183 12.43 -12.54 11.58
CA GLY A 183 13.58 -12.59 10.69
C GLY A 183 13.25 -12.36 9.21
N LEU A 184 12.06 -11.85 8.91
CA LEU A 184 11.68 -11.45 7.56
C LEU A 184 12.27 -10.06 7.28
N PRO A 185 13.08 -9.88 6.21
CA PRO A 185 13.51 -8.56 5.77
C PRO A 185 12.32 -7.71 5.36
N VAL A 186 12.29 -6.46 5.83
CA VAL A 186 11.21 -5.51 5.51
C VAL A 186 11.82 -4.20 5.03
N THR A 187 11.33 -3.69 3.92
CA THR A 187 11.54 -2.32 3.46
C THR A 187 10.20 -1.61 3.44
N THR A 188 10.05 -0.55 4.24
CA THR A 188 8.82 0.27 4.27
C THR A 188 9.08 1.61 3.64
N LEU A 189 8.28 1.97 2.65
CA LEU A 189 8.31 3.25 1.95
C LEU A 189 7.15 4.12 2.40
N TRP A 190 7.44 5.38 2.74
CA TRP A 190 6.44 6.36 3.17
C TRP A 190 6.45 7.57 2.26
N ALA A 191 5.36 7.80 1.55
CA ALA A 191 5.15 9.01 0.76
C ALA A 191 4.53 10.13 1.61
N ALA A 192 5.04 11.34 1.46
CA ALA A 192 4.50 12.53 2.11
C ALA A 192 3.46 13.20 1.20
N VAL A 193 2.20 13.26 1.65
CA VAL A 193 1.08 13.90 0.94
C VAL A 193 0.77 15.25 1.59
N PRO A 194 0.59 16.34 0.81
CA PRO A 194 0.25 17.64 1.37
C PRO A 194 -1.02 17.59 2.22
N HIS A 195 -0.95 18.00 3.49
CA HIS A 195 -2.08 17.91 4.41
C HIS A 195 -3.23 18.86 4.07
N TYR A 196 -2.97 19.95 3.31
CA TYR A 196 -4.00 20.89 2.86
C TYR A 196 -4.79 20.39 1.64
N VAL A 197 -4.41 19.26 1.07
CA VAL A 197 -5.16 18.59 0.00
C VAL A 197 -5.93 17.43 0.59
N ALA A 198 -7.18 17.69 1.01
CA ALA A 198 -8.00 16.72 1.73
C ALA A 198 -8.65 15.64 0.85
N GLN A 199 -8.50 15.72 -0.48
CA GLN A 199 -9.18 14.82 -1.40
C GLN A 199 -8.31 13.63 -1.78
N SER A 200 -8.89 12.43 -1.68
CA SER A 200 -8.36 11.20 -2.29
C SER A 200 -8.96 11.02 -3.68
N PRO A 201 -8.23 10.43 -4.63
CA PRO A 201 -6.89 9.92 -4.54
C PRO A 201 -5.79 10.98 -4.71
N CYS A 202 -4.52 10.62 -4.37
CA CYS A 202 -3.33 11.40 -4.72
C CYS A 202 -2.45 10.61 -5.70
N PRO A 203 -2.78 10.60 -6.99
CA PRO A 203 -2.06 9.81 -8.00
C PRO A 203 -0.58 10.21 -8.15
N LYS A 204 -0.25 11.46 -7.80
CA LYS A 204 1.15 11.91 -7.78
C LYS A 204 1.98 11.14 -6.74
N ALA A 205 1.43 10.87 -5.56
CA ALA A 205 2.11 10.07 -4.54
C ALA A 205 2.12 8.59 -4.89
N THR A 206 1.03 8.07 -5.47
CA THR A 206 0.95 6.70 -6.00
C THR A 206 2.04 6.45 -7.04
N LEU A 207 2.20 7.36 -8.02
CA LEU A 207 3.20 7.24 -9.07
C LEU A 207 4.64 7.19 -8.51
N VAL A 208 4.94 8.02 -7.51
CA VAL A 208 6.28 8.04 -6.90
C VAL A 208 6.54 6.75 -6.11
N LEU A 209 5.58 6.25 -5.34
CA LEU A 209 5.70 4.96 -4.64
C LEU A 209 5.84 3.80 -5.63
N LEU A 210 5.08 3.80 -6.73
CA LEU A 210 5.17 2.76 -7.76
C LEU A 210 6.58 2.71 -8.37
N ARG A 211 7.21 3.86 -8.64
CA ARG A 211 8.60 3.90 -9.13
C ARG A 211 9.59 3.30 -8.14
N GLN A 212 9.41 3.52 -6.85
CA GLN A 212 10.25 2.88 -5.83
C GLN A 212 10.03 1.37 -5.75
N VAL A 213 8.79 0.91 -5.99
CA VAL A 213 8.48 -0.54 -6.07
C VAL A 213 9.14 -1.15 -7.31
N GLU A 214 9.09 -0.50 -8.46
CA GLU A 214 9.79 -0.94 -9.68
C GLU A 214 11.29 -1.12 -9.43
N ASP A 215 11.93 -0.12 -8.79
CA ASP A 215 13.36 -0.18 -8.45
C ASP A 215 13.69 -1.31 -7.46
N LEU A 216 12.83 -1.55 -6.45
CA LEU A 216 13.03 -2.61 -5.45
C LEU A 216 12.82 -4.01 -6.02
N LEU A 217 11.92 -4.17 -6.98
CA LEU A 217 11.60 -5.46 -7.60
C LEU A 217 12.43 -5.74 -8.85
N ASP A 218 13.14 -4.74 -9.37
CA ASP A 218 13.86 -4.77 -10.67
C ASP A 218 12.90 -5.11 -11.84
N VAL A 219 11.76 -4.39 -11.88
CA VAL A 219 10.72 -4.57 -12.89
C VAL A 219 10.33 -3.23 -13.51
N SER A 220 9.71 -3.29 -14.68
CA SER A 220 8.97 -2.16 -15.28
C SER A 220 7.51 -2.48 -15.32
N VAL A 221 6.66 -1.54 -14.89
CA VAL A 221 5.21 -1.65 -14.88
C VAL A 221 4.62 -0.67 -15.90
N GLU A 222 3.64 -1.12 -16.66
CA GLU A 222 2.86 -0.22 -17.51
C GLU A 222 2.13 0.81 -16.64
N LEU A 223 2.33 2.08 -16.92
CA LEU A 223 1.79 3.16 -16.08
C LEU A 223 0.34 3.53 -16.41
N GLY A 224 -0.15 3.12 -17.58
CA GLY A 224 -1.48 3.52 -18.05
C GLY A 224 -1.67 5.04 -17.97
N ASP A 225 -2.80 5.46 -17.44
CA ASP A 225 -3.17 6.88 -17.33
C ASP A 225 -2.61 7.56 -16.05
N LEU A 226 -1.89 6.82 -15.20
CA LEU A 226 -1.40 7.32 -13.90
C LEU A 226 -0.53 8.59 -14.00
N PRO A 227 0.37 8.75 -14.99
CA PRO A 227 1.13 9.99 -15.15
C PRO A 227 0.25 11.20 -15.49
N GLU A 228 -0.74 11.03 -16.36
CA GLU A 228 -1.72 12.06 -16.74
C GLU A 228 -2.61 12.43 -15.55
N GLU A 229 -3.05 11.45 -14.78
CA GLU A 229 -3.81 11.64 -13.55
C GLU A 229 -3.00 12.42 -12.50
N ALA A 230 -1.70 12.10 -12.35
CA ALA A 230 -0.81 12.81 -11.44
C ALA A 230 -0.64 14.28 -11.84
N GLN A 231 -0.54 14.57 -13.14
CA GLN A 231 -0.48 15.94 -13.67
C GLN A 231 -1.81 16.68 -13.47
N ALA A 232 -2.93 16.03 -13.78
CA ALA A 232 -4.26 16.60 -13.60
C ALA A 232 -4.55 16.92 -12.12
N TRP A 233 -4.15 16.01 -11.22
CA TRP A 233 -4.24 16.23 -9.78
C TRP A 233 -3.42 17.46 -9.35
N GLN A 234 -2.16 17.56 -9.78
CA GLN A 234 -1.32 18.71 -9.45
C GLN A 234 -1.94 20.02 -9.93
N HIS A 235 -2.42 20.05 -11.16
CA HIS A 235 -3.06 21.25 -11.73
C HIS A 235 -4.33 21.63 -10.97
N GLY A 236 -5.19 20.65 -10.63
CA GLY A 236 -6.39 20.90 -9.83
C GLY A 236 -6.07 21.45 -8.43
N VAL A 237 -4.99 20.98 -7.80
CA VAL A 237 -4.52 21.52 -6.51
C VAL A 237 -3.98 22.94 -6.68
N GLU A 238 -3.25 23.25 -7.76
CA GLU A 238 -2.78 24.61 -8.08
C GLU A 238 -3.96 25.58 -8.22
N GLU A 239 -5.04 25.18 -8.92
CA GLU A 239 -6.24 26.00 -9.06
C GLU A 239 -6.92 26.25 -7.71
N LEU A 240 -7.16 25.17 -6.92
CA LEU A 240 -7.77 25.28 -5.58
C LEU A 240 -6.96 26.18 -4.65
N THR A 241 -5.65 26.06 -4.66
CA THR A 241 -4.77 26.87 -3.79
C THR A 241 -4.70 28.31 -4.26
N ALA A 242 -4.85 28.60 -5.55
CA ALA A 242 -4.91 29.96 -6.08
C ALA A 242 -6.19 30.71 -5.68
N GLU A 243 -7.29 30.00 -5.44
CA GLU A 243 -8.57 30.57 -5.01
C GLU A 243 -8.57 30.94 -3.51
N ASP A 244 -7.68 30.33 -2.69
CA ASP A 244 -7.56 30.59 -1.26
C ASP A 244 -6.24 31.29 -0.92
N PRO A 245 -6.25 32.60 -0.60
CA PRO A 245 -5.04 33.35 -0.29
C PRO A 245 -4.26 32.85 0.93
N GLU A 246 -4.93 32.24 1.92
CA GLU A 246 -4.26 31.70 3.12
C GLU A 246 -3.49 30.43 2.76
N ILE A 247 -4.08 29.55 1.96
CA ILE A 247 -3.42 28.35 1.47
C ILE A 247 -2.28 28.72 0.50
N ALA A 248 -2.48 29.68 -0.39
CA ALA A 248 -1.44 30.16 -1.30
C ALA A 248 -0.20 30.68 -0.55
N GLU A 249 -0.40 31.47 0.51
CA GLU A 249 0.70 31.95 1.35
C GLU A 249 1.37 30.84 2.16
N TYR A 250 0.58 29.84 2.60
CA TYR A 250 1.11 28.66 3.26
C TYR A 250 2.01 27.84 2.33
N VAL A 251 1.57 27.56 1.10
CA VAL A 251 2.37 26.84 0.09
C VAL A 251 3.69 27.56 -0.20
N LYS A 252 3.66 28.90 -0.35
CA LYS A 252 4.91 29.69 -0.53
C LYS A 252 5.90 29.53 0.62
N ARG A 253 5.41 29.44 1.87
CA ARG A 253 6.28 29.19 3.02
C ARG A 253 6.90 27.80 2.98
N LEU A 254 6.14 26.79 2.57
CA LEU A 254 6.63 25.42 2.41
C LEU A 254 7.69 25.32 1.29
N GLU A 255 7.56 26.13 0.23
CA GLU A 255 8.53 26.16 -0.86
C GLU A 255 9.88 26.80 -0.46
N GLN A 256 9.89 27.59 0.62
CA GLN A 256 11.08 28.29 1.11
C GLN A 256 11.82 27.51 2.22
N ALA A 257 11.16 26.48 2.77
CA ALA A 257 11.72 25.62 3.80
C ALA A 257 12.58 24.50 3.20
#